data_15bbb4534878fb001e954e9c26d94cfa
#
_entry.id   15bbb4534878fb001e954e9c26d94cfa
#
_cell.length_a   1.000
_cell.length_b   1.000
_cell.length_c   1.000
_cell.angle_alpha   90.00
_cell.angle_beta   90.00
_cell.angle_gamma   90.00
#
_symmetry.space_group_name_H-M   'P 1'
#
loop_
_entity.id
_entity.type
_entity.pdbx_description
1 polymer ?
#
loop_
_entity_poly.entity_id
_entity_poly.type
_entity_poly.pdbx_seq_one_letter_code
_entity_poly.pdbx_strand_id
1 'polypeptide(L)'
;TKVVERGKGDGIYINTAGVGIVRHGLEISPSSVRPGDSVLLSGDLGRHGMTIMSLRAGLSFGDGLESDSAPLHESVAAVIRAGIPVHCLRDVTRGGLTATLSEIAESAGLTVKLNEMSIPVREDVRAACGLLGLDPLQVACEGRYLAVLPREHEEEALTLMRGCGVSAGACVIG
;
A
#
# COMPACT_ATOMS: atom_id res chain seq x y z
N THR A 1 -5.38 1.26 14.33
CA THR A 1 -5.26 2.11 15.54
C THR A 1 -3.91 2.79 15.56
N LYS A 2 -3.88 4.10 15.70
CA LYS A 2 -2.66 4.89 15.88
C LYS A 2 -2.53 5.22 17.38
N VAL A 3 -1.35 4.96 17.93
CA VAL A 3 -1.03 5.32 19.32
C VAL A 3 -0.08 6.50 19.30
N VAL A 4 -0.40 7.54 20.05
CA VAL A 4 0.43 8.73 20.19
C VAL A 4 0.81 8.93 21.66
N GLU A 5 1.95 9.53 21.91
CA GLU A 5 2.38 9.90 23.25
C GLU A 5 1.41 10.92 23.87
N ARG A 6 1.34 10.91 25.19
CA ARG A 6 0.53 11.89 25.94
C ARG A 6 0.95 13.33 25.60
N GLY A 7 -0.02 14.14 25.17
CA GLY A 7 0.21 15.53 24.79
C GLY A 7 0.70 15.73 23.34
N LYS A 8 0.86 14.67 22.55
CA LYS A 8 1.26 14.74 21.13
C LYS A 8 0.08 14.63 20.14
N GLY A 9 -1.13 14.48 20.63
CA GLY A 9 -2.33 14.47 19.80
C GLY A 9 -2.77 15.88 19.40
N ASP A 10 -3.48 15.96 18.27
CA ASP A 10 -3.94 17.24 17.68
C ASP A 10 -5.24 17.77 18.33
N GLY A 11 -5.60 17.28 19.53
CA GLY A 11 -6.79 17.71 20.28
C GLY A 11 -8.12 17.09 19.81
N ILE A 12 -8.16 16.46 18.66
CA ILE A 12 -9.32 15.74 18.12
C ILE A 12 -8.98 14.26 17.94
N TYR A 13 -9.84 13.39 18.49
CA TYR A 13 -9.70 11.95 18.34
C TYR A 13 -10.96 11.41 17.67
N ILE A 14 -10.80 10.80 16.50
CA ILE A 14 -11.89 10.19 15.75
C ILE A 14 -11.67 8.68 15.75
N ASN A 15 -12.63 7.93 16.27
CA ASN A 15 -12.65 6.48 16.23
C ASN A 15 -13.84 5.99 15.42
N THR A 16 -13.61 5.08 14.49
CA THR A 16 -14.64 4.43 13.70
C THR A 16 -14.60 2.92 13.92
N ALA A 17 -15.76 2.31 13.99
CA ALA A 17 -15.90 0.86 14.07
C ALA A 17 -16.93 0.39 13.04
N GLY A 18 -16.68 -0.79 12.46
CA GLY A 18 -17.58 -1.38 11.48
C GLY A 18 -17.66 -2.90 11.64
N VAL A 19 -18.78 -3.46 11.27
CA VAL A 19 -18.99 -4.91 11.19
C VAL A 19 -19.37 -5.25 9.74
N GLY A 20 -18.73 -6.27 9.18
CA GLY A 20 -18.96 -6.72 7.81
C GLY A 20 -19.17 -8.23 7.74
N ILE A 21 -19.80 -8.68 6.66
CA ILE A 21 -19.98 -10.12 6.35
C ILE A 21 -19.02 -10.46 5.20
N VAL A 22 -18.11 -11.41 5.42
CA VAL A 22 -17.29 -12.00 4.37
C VAL A 22 -18.16 -12.92 3.52
N ARG A 23 -18.28 -12.61 2.21
CA ARG A 23 -19.14 -13.34 1.27
C ARG A 23 -18.38 -14.15 0.23
N HIS A 24 -17.06 -14.28 0.37
CA HIS A 24 -16.20 -15.08 -0.49
C HIS A 24 -15.59 -16.24 0.28
N GLY A 25 -15.19 -17.30 -0.43
CA GLY A 25 -14.51 -18.46 0.15
C GLY A 25 -12.98 -18.35 0.13
N LEU A 26 -12.41 -17.17 -0.15
CA LEU A 26 -10.96 -16.97 -0.21
C LEU A 26 -10.40 -16.89 1.21
N GLU A 27 -9.28 -17.57 1.43
CA GLU A 27 -8.47 -17.47 2.64
C GLU A 27 -7.35 -16.43 2.40
N ILE A 28 -7.68 -15.16 2.66
CA ILE A 28 -6.77 -14.03 2.44
C ILE A 28 -5.97 -13.79 3.71
N SER A 29 -4.70 -14.17 3.68
CA SER A 29 -3.79 -14.09 4.84
C SER A 29 -2.33 -14.00 4.37
N PRO A 30 -1.44 -13.33 5.12
CA PRO A 30 -0.01 -13.41 4.83
C PRO A 30 0.53 -14.85 4.77
N SER A 31 -0.02 -15.76 5.58
CA SER A 31 0.36 -17.18 5.57
C SER A 31 -0.17 -17.98 4.37
N SER A 32 -1.09 -17.42 3.58
CA SER A 32 -1.62 -18.07 2.38
C SER A 32 -0.76 -17.82 1.13
N VAL A 33 0.25 -16.96 1.22
CA VAL A 33 1.20 -16.65 0.13
C VAL A 33 2.02 -17.87 -0.25
N ARG A 34 2.24 -18.06 -1.55
CA ARG A 34 2.91 -19.25 -2.10
C ARG A 34 4.10 -18.87 -2.98
N PRO A 35 5.09 -19.77 -3.11
CA PRO A 35 6.16 -19.57 -4.07
C PRO A 35 5.62 -19.43 -5.49
N GLY A 36 6.08 -18.41 -6.21
CA GLY A 36 5.66 -18.13 -7.59
C GLY A 36 4.47 -17.17 -7.70
N ASP A 37 3.92 -16.71 -6.56
CA ASP A 37 2.93 -15.63 -6.58
C ASP A 37 3.55 -14.32 -7.09
N SER A 38 2.74 -13.52 -7.77
CA SER A 38 3.07 -12.14 -8.13
C SER A 38 2.67 -11.17 -7.04
N VAL A 39 3.50 -10.14 -6.87
CA VAL A 39 3.25 -9.03 -5.93
C VAL A 39 2.83 -7.80 -6.73
N LEU A 40 1.59 -7.38 -6.57
CA LEU A 40 1.02 -6.20 -7.21
C LEU A 40 0.92 -5.04 -6.21
N LEU A 41 1.31 -3.86 -6.65
CA LEU A 41 1.17 -2.61 -5.89
C LEU A 41 0.12 -1.72 -6.56
N SER A 42 -0.79 -1.15 -5.80
CA SER A 42 -1.92 -0.37 -6.33
C SER A 42 -1.57 1.01 -6.87
N GLY A 43 -0.36 1.50 -6.67
CA GLY A 43 0.07 2.80 -7.19
C GLY A 43 1.39 3.29 -6.61
N ASP A 44 1.66 4.57 -6.73
CA ASP A 44 2.90 5.22 -6.28
C ASP A 44 3.04 5.25 -4.75
N LEU A 45 4.29 5.34 -4.27
CA LEU A 45 4.62 5.28 -2.85
C LEU A 45 4.97 6.65 -2.25
N GLY A 46 4.76 6.76 -0.94
CA GLY A 46 5.36 7.76 -0.05
C GLY A 46 4.69 9.11 -0.01
N ARG A 47 3.63 9.37 -0.79
CA ARG A 47 2.99 10.70 -0.84
C ARG A 47 2.41 11.12 0.51
N HIS A 48 1.65 10.24 1.17
CA HIS A 48 1.05 10.59 2.46
C HIS A 48 2.11 10.98 3.49
N GLY A 49 3.07 10.08 3.73
CA GLY A 49 4.10 10.31 4.75
C GLY A 49 4.91 11.57 4.49
N MET A 50 5.28 11.83 3.23
CA MET A 50 6.02 13.04 2.87
C MET A 50 5.17 14.30 3.01
N THR A 51 3.88 14.26 2.65
CA THR A 51 2.95 15.39 2.88
C THR A 51 2.89 15.75 4.37
N ILE A 52 2.68 14.76 5.23
CA ILE A 52 2.57 14.99 6.67
C ILE A 52 3.89 15.47 7.28
N MET A 53 5.02 14.89 6.87
CA MET A 53 6.34 15.30 7.38
C MET A 53 6.69 16.73 6.94
N SER A 54 6.37 17.09 5.70
CA SER A 54 6.58 18.44 5.17
C SER A 54 5.78 19.48 5.97
N LEU A 55 4.50 19.21 6.19
CA LEU A 55 3.63 20.08 7.00
C LEU A 55 4.17 20.25 8.43
N ARG A 56 4.60 19.18 9.07
CA ARG A 56 5.15 19.23 10.45
C ARG A 56 6.51 19.94 10.54
N ALA A 57 7.31 19.84 9.49
CA ALA A 57 8.62 20.49 9.41
C ALA A 57 8.54 21.95 8.91
N GLY A 58 7.35 22.42 8.51
CA GLY A 58 7.18 23.73 7.88
C GLY A 58 7.89 23.86 6.53
N LEU A 59 8.11 22.72 5.85
CA LEU A 59 8.74 22.65 4.53
C LEU A 59 7.68 22.65 3.43
N SER A 60 7.99 23.31 2.32
CA SER A 60 7.17 23.28 1.10
C SER A 60 7.98 22.64 -0.01
N PHE A 61 7.47 21.56 -0.57
CA PHE A 61 8.05 20.86 -1.72
C PHE A 61 7.19 21.13 -2.98
N GLY A 62 7.26 22.35 -3.50
CA GLY A 62 6.49 22.74 -4.69
C GLY A 62 4.98 22.79 -4.48
N ASP A 63 4.24 22.94 -5.58
CA ASP A 63 2.79 23.19 -5.56
C ASP A 63 1.92 21.92 -5.47
N GLY A 64 2.42 20.77 -5.00
CA GLY A 64 1.59 19.63 -5.22
C GLY A 64 1.88 18.31 -4.50
N LEU A 65 2.56 18.33 -3.37
CA LEU A 65 2.70 17.09 -2.59
C LEU A 65 1.41 16.83 -1.80
N GLU A 66 0.45 16.16 -2.45
CA GLU A 66 -0.82 15.78 -1.83
C GLU A 66 -0.77 14.34 -1.30
N SER A 67 -1.45 14.11 -0.17
CA SER A 67 -1.63 12.77 0.39
C SER A 67 -2.31 11.82 -0.60
N ASP A 68 -1.88 10.56 -0.59
CA ASP A 68 -2.53 9.47 -1.32
C ASP A 68 -3.76 8.89 -0.60
N SER A 69 -4.17 9.44 0.53
CA SER A 69 -5.29 8.92 1.33
C SER A 69 -6.56 8.80 0.49
N ALA A 70 -7.05 7.58 0.37
CA ALA A 70 -8.18 7.25 -0.49
C ALA A 70 -8.87 5.95 -0.06
N PRO A 71 -10.19 5.79 -0.33
CA PRO A 71 -10.91 4.55 -0.07
C PRO A 71 -10.53 3.47 -1.10
N LEU A 72 -10.13 2.29 -0.63
CA LEU A 72 -9.61 1.18 -1.45
C LEU A 72 -10.66 0.13 -1.80
N HIS A 73 -11.85 0.21 -1.21
CA HIS A 73 -12.86 -0.84 -1.24
C HIS A 73 -13.33 -1.22 -2.65
N GLU A 74 -13.44 -0.27 -3.58
CA GLU A 74 -13.89 -0.55 -4.95
C GLU A 74 -12.85 -1.37 -5.71
N SER A 75 -11.58 -1.00 -5.61
CA SER A 75 -10.47 -1.71 -6.27
C SER A 75 -10.31 -3.13 -5.73
N VAL A 76 -10.31 -3.29 -4.41
CA VAL A 76 -10.25 -4.61 -3.77
C VAL A 76 -11.47 -5.46 -4.14
N ALA A 77 -12.67 -4.89 -4.09
CA ALA A 77 -13.88 -5.61 -4.44
C ALA A 77 -13.96 -6.01 -5.91
N ALA A 78 -13.36 -5.24 -6.82
CA ALA A 78 -13.29 -5.59 -8.25
C ALA A 78 -12.51 -6.90 -8.44
N VAL A 79 -11.35 -7.03 -7.82
CA VAL A 79 -10.50 -8.22 -7.89
C VAL A 79 -11.19 -9.45 -7.27
N ILE A 80 -11.79 -9.28 -6.08
CA ILE A 80 -12.49 -10.39 -5.39
C ILE A 80 -13.72 -10.84 -6.16
N ARG A 81 -14.55 -9.92 -6.70
CA ARG A 81 -15.77 -10.24 -7.46
C ARG A 81 -15.47 -10.96 -8.77
N ALA A 82 -14.32 -10.71 -9.38
CA ALA A 82 -13.87 -11.44 -10.58
C ALA A 82 -13.48 -12.89 -10.28
N GLY A 83 -13.44 -13.30 -9.02
CA GLY A 83 -13.09 -14.66 -8.61
C GLY A 83 -11.58 -14.94 -8.62
N ILE A 84 -10.75 -13.89 -8.66
CA ILE A 84 -9.30 -14.04 -8.61
C ILE A 84 -8.90 -14.62 -7.24
N PRO A 85 -8.12 -15.71 -7.20
CA PRO A 85 -7.71 -16.36 -5.95
C PRO A 85 -6.61 -15.55 -5.25
N VAL A 86 -6.98 -14.42 -4.66
CA VAL A 86 -6.04 -13.58 -3.91
C VAL A 86 -5.58 -14.30 -2.65
N HIS A 87 -4.27 -14.43 -2.46
CA HIS A 87 -3.67 -15.04 -1.28
C HIS A 87 -3.44 -14.04 -0.15
N CYS A 88 -3.03 -12.81 -0.46
CA CYS A 88 -2.83 -11.78 0.55
C CYS A 88 -3.24 -10.39 0.04
N LEU A 89 -3.85 -9.60 0.92
CA LEU A 89 -4.09 -8.16 0.75
C LEU A 89 -3.56 -7.44 1.99
N ARG A 90 -2.77 -6.40 1.78
CA ARG A 90 -2.21 -5.59 2.87
C ARG A 90 -2.10 -4.12 2.45
N ASP A 91 -2.52 -3.24 3.32
CA ASP A 91 -2.25 -1.81 3.20
C ASP A 91 -0.77 -1.50 3.42
N VAL A 92 -0.27 -0.46 2.74
CA VAL A 92 1.14 -0.03 2.80
C VAL A 92 1.26 1.18 3.72
N THR A 93 0.89 1.02 4.99
CA THR A 93 0.85 2.10 5.98
C THR A 93 2.17 2.25 6.74
N ARG A 94 2.18 2.06 8.04
CA ARG A 94 3.36 2.27 8.89
C ARG A 94 4.55 1.42 8.44
N GLY A 95 5.70 2.06 8.24
CA GLY A 95 6.94 1.42 7.77
C GLY A 95 6.97 1.15 6.26
N GLY A 96 5.94 1.61 5.53
CA GLY A 96 5.87 1.57 4.07
C GLY A 96 5.87 0.16 3.48
N LEU A 97 6.30 0.09 2.24
CA LEU A 97 6.41 -1.16 1.49
C LEU A 97 7.35 -2.18 2.17
N THR A 98 8.48 -1.69 2.69
CA THR A 98 9.51 -2.53 3.31
C THR A 98 8.96 -3.31 4.50
N ALA A 99 8.31 -2.63 5.45
CA ALA A 99 7.74 -3.29 6.62
C ALA A 99 6.63 -4.26 6.23
N THR A 100 5.74 -3.85 5.32
CA THR A 100 4.62 -4.68 4.86
C THR A 100 5.10 -5.99 4.23
N LEU A 101 6.10 -5.92 3.34
CA LEU A 101 6.63 -7.12 2.69
C LEU A 101 7.45 -7.98 3.64
N SER A 102 8.16 -7.38 4.60
CA SER A 102 8.88 -8.15 5.64
C SER A 102 7.90 -8.95 6.50
N GLU A 103 6.79 -8.35 6.93
CA GLU A 103 5.75 -9.05 7.69
C GLU A 103 5.11 -10.21 6.89
N ILE A 104 4.86 -10.01 5.60
CA ILE A 104 4.33 -11.05 4.70
C ILE A 104 5.35 -12.18 4.55
N ALA A 105 6.60 -11.85 4.24
CA ALA A 105 7.68 -12.81 4.06
C ALA A 105 7.91 -13.67 5.31
N GLU A 106 7.95 -13.04 6.48
CA GLU A 106 8.10 -13.72 7.77
C GLU A 106 6.91 -14.64 8.05
N SER A 107 5.68 -14.16 7.86
CA SER A 107 4.47 -14.94 8.11
C SER A 107 4.33 -16.15 7.17
N ALA A 108 4.75 -15.99 5.91
CA ALA A 108 4.74 -17.06 4.92
C ALA A 108 5.95 -18.00 5.01
N GLY A 109 7.02 -17.61 5.70
CA GLY A 109 8.29 -18.33 5.68
C GLY A 109 8.98 -18.32 4.31
N LEU A 110 8.79 -17.26 3.53
CA LEU A 110 9.23 -17.12 2.14
C LEU A 110 10.14 -15.90 1.96
N THR A 111 10.84 -15.87 0.83
CA THR A 111 11.60 -14.70 0.38
C THR A 111 10.82 -13.97 -0.70
N VAL A 112 10.67 -12.65 -0.56
CA VAL A 112 10.09 -11.78 -1.58
C VAL A 112 11.21 -11.17 -2.41
N LYS A 113 11.12 -11.35 -3.74
CA LYS A 113 12.00 -10.69 -4.70
C LYS A 113 11.27 -9.52 -5.33
N LEU A 114 11.87 -8.34 -5.31
CA LEU A 114 11.31 -7.15 -5.92
C LEU A 114 12.15 -6.69 -7.12
N ASN A 115 11.47 -6.10 -8.09
CA ASN A 115 12.11 -5.29 -9.11
C ASN A 115 11.96 -3.81 -8.72
N GLU A 116 13.01 -3.22 -8.18
CA GLU A 116 13.01 -1.82 -7.71
C GLU A 116 12.61 -0.84 -8.81
N MET A 117 13.01 -1.09 -10.06
CA MET A 117 12.68 -0.24 -11.20
C MET A 117 11.19 -0.23 -11.55
N SER A 118 10.44 -1.23 -11.11
CA SER A 118 8.99 -1.33 -11.29
C SER A 118 8.19 -0.65 -10.19
N ILE A 119 8.85 -0.19 -9.11
CA ILE A 119 8.18 0.45 -7.98
C ILE A 119 8.00 1.93 -8.29
N PRO A 120 6.75 2.42 -8.45
CA PRO A 120 6.53 3.81 -8.81
C PRO A 120 6.71 4.73 -7.60
N VAL A 121 7.62 5.66 -7.71
CA VAL A 121 7.84 6.75 -6.76
C VAL A 121 7.92 8.04 -7.55
N ARG A 122 7.06 9.01 -7.25
CA ARG A 122 7.07 10.33 -7.91
C ARG A 122 8.38 11.04 -7.64
N GLU A 123 8.80 11.87 -8.59
CA GLU A 123 10.05 12.59 -8.52
C GLU A 123 10.11 13.57 -7.33
N ASP A 124 9.01 14.28 -7.06
CA ASP A 124 8.87 15.17 -5.92
C ASP A 124 9.00 14.44 -4.57
N VAL A 125 8.39 13.24 -4.46
CA VAL A 125 8.53 12.37 -3.28
C VAL A 125 9.98 11.90 -3.13
N ARG A 126 10.60 11.48 -4.23
CA ARG A 126 12.00 11.02 -4.22
C ARG A 126 12.96 12.15 -3.81
N ALA A 127 12.76 13.35 -4.35
CA ALA A 127 13.54 14.52 -4.00
C ALA A 127 13.38 14.89 -2.52
N ALA A 128 12.15 14.91 -2.02
CA ALA A 128 11.86 15.20 -0.63
C ALA A 128 12.47 14.16 0.33
N CYS A 129 12.36 12.89 0.00
CA CYS A 129 13.01 11.80 0.75
C CYS A 129 14.54 11.98 0.76
N GLY A 130 15.15 12.29 -0.39
CA GLY A 130 16.58 12.52 -0.49
C GLY A 130 17.09 13.66 0.39
N LEU A 131 16.34 14.77 0.47
CA LEU A 131 16.66 15.90 1.36
C LEU A 131 16.60 15.54 2.84
N LEU A 132 15.70 14.63 3.22
CA LEU A 132 15.49 14.21 4.60
C LEU A 132 16.29 12.94 4.98
N GLY A 133 17.02 12.36 4.06
CA GLY A 133 17.76 11.11 4.28
C GLY A 133 16.85 9.89 4.50
N LEU A 134 15.69 9.89 3.85
CA LEU A 134 14.69 8.84 3.96
C LEU A 134 14.66 7.94 2.71
N ASP A 135 14.30 6.68 2.90
CA ASP A 135 13.99 5.76 1.80
C ASP A 135 12.47 5.81 1.50
N PRO A 136 12.05 6.15 0.26
CA PRO A 136 10.64 6.16 -0.12
C PRO A 136 9.90 4.85 0.15
N LEU A 137 10.61 3.72 0.11
CA LEU A 137 10.03 2.40 0.39
C LEU A 137 9.63 2.19 1.85
N GLN A 138 10.13 3.04 2.76
CA GLN A 138 9.81 3.02 4.19
C GLN A 138 8.78 4.08 4.58
N VAL A 139 8.40 4.94 3.64
CA VAL A 139 7.45 6.03 3.88
C VAL A 139 6.02 5.52 3.79
N ALA A 140 5.21 5.90 4.79
CA ALA A 140 3.81 5.47 4.87
C ALA A 140 2.95 6.00 3.73
N CYS A 141 2.04 5.14 3.26
CA CYS A 141 0.93 5.47 2.37
C CYS A 141 -0.39 5.26 3.13
N GLU A 142 -1.46 5.96 2.76
CA GLU A 142 -2.80 5.81 3.37
C GLU A 142 -3.89 5.50 2.32
N GLY A 143 -3.47 5.33 1.05
CA GLY A 143 -4.32 4.97 -0.07
C GLY A 143 -3.66 3.96 -1.01
N ARG A 144 -2.79 3.10 -0.48
CA ARG A 144 -2.10 2.06 -1.25
C ARG A 144 -2.20 0.71 -0.58
N TYR A 145 -2.25 -0.34 -1.41
CA TYR A 145 -2.27 -1.71 -0.94
C TYR A 145 -1.44 -2.62 -1.85
N LEU A 146 -1.03 -3.74 -1.29
CA LEU A 146 -0.46 -4.87 -2.00
C LEU A 146 -1.52 -5.94 -2.19
N ALA A 147 -1.52 -6.55 -3.38
CA ALA A 147 -2.21 -7.80 -3.65
C ALA A 147 -1.18 -8.86 -4.04
N VAL A 148 -1.21 -10.00 -3.37
CA VAL A 148 -0.39 -11.16 -3.69
C VAL A 148 -1.31 -12.25 -4.17
N LEU A 149 -1.03 -12.78 -5.38
CA LEU A 149 -1.91 -13.70 -6.08
C LEU A 149 -1.13 -14.59 -7.06
N PRO A 150 -1.70 -15.72 -7.51
CA PRO A 150 -1.04 -16.58 -8.49
C PRO A 150 -0.74 -15.82 -9.78
N ARG A 151 0.45 -16.08 -10.31
CA ARG A 151 1.00 -15.38 -11.49
C ARG A 151 0.11 -15.43 -12.73
N GLU A 152 -0.63 -16.51 -12.90
CA GLU A 152 -1.56 -16.68 -14.03
C GLU A 152 -2.73 -15.68 -14.02
N HIS A 153 -3.02 -15.04 -12.88
CA HIS A 153 -4.06 -14.01 -12.72
C HIS A 153 -3.53 -12.57 -12.70
N GLU A 154 -2.24 -12.38 -12.89
CA GLU A 154 -1.55 -11.09 -12.79
C GLU A 154 -2.14 -10.03 -13.73
N GLU A 155 -2.26 -10.33 -15.02
CA GLU A 155 -2.75 -9.39 -16.04
C GLU A 155 -4.22 -9.03 -15.81
N GLU A 156 -5.05 -10.01 -15.47
CA GLU A 156 -6.45 -9.79 -15.16
C GLU A 156 -6.62 -8.90 -13.92
N ALA A 157 -5.89 -9.20 -12.85
CA ALA A 157 -5.90 -8.40 -11.64
C ALA A 157 -5.46 -6.96 -11.89
N LEU A 158 -4.37 -6.76 -12.64
CA LEU A 158 -3.91 -5.42 -13.02
C LEU A 158 -4.95 -4.65 -13.82
N THR A 159 -5.61 -5.30 -14.77
CA THR A 159 -6.66 -4.67 -15.57
C THR A 159 -7.80 -4.18 -14.70
N LEU A 160 -8.26 -5.01 -13.77
CA LEU A 160 -9.32 -4.67 -12.82
C LEU A 160 -8.90 -3.54 -11.87
N MET A 161 -7.70 -3.62 -11.32
CA MET A 161 -7.15 -2.58 -10.45
C MET A 161 -7.05 -1.24 -11.17
N ARG A 162 -6.49 -1.23 -12.38
CA ARG A 162 -6.33 -0.01 -13.20
C ARG A 162 -7.64 0.60 -13.66
N GLY A 163 -8.70 -0.20 -13.75
CA GLY A 163 -10.05 0.28 -14.00
C GLY A 163 -10.65 1.13 -12.86
N CYS A 164 -10.04 1.08 -11.67
CA CYS A 164 -10.45 1.89 -10.52
C CYS A 164 -9.50 3.08 -10.35
N GLY A 165 -10.02 4.31 -10.33
CA GLY A 165 -9.19 5.53 -10.31
C GLY A 165 -8.15 5.56 -9.20
N VAL A 166 -8.45 5.04 -8.01
CA VAL A 166 -7.54 4.98 -6.85
C VAL A 166 -6.31 4.11 -7.12
N SER A 167 -6.42 3.12 -8.00
CA SER A 167 -5.36 2.17 -8.37
C SER A 167 -5.03 2.19 -9.87
N ALA A 168 -5.32 3.29 -10.57
CA ALA A 168 -5.01 3.45 -12.00
C ALA A 168 -3.51 3.26 -12.32
N GLY A 169 -2.63 3.52 -11.35
CA GLY A 169 -1.19 3.31 -11.44
C GLY A 169 -0.71 1.93 -10.97
N ALA A 170 -1.60 0.94 -10.85
CA ALA A 170 -1.23 -0.38 -10.37
C ALA A 170 -0.19 -1.07 -11.28
N CYS A 171 0.77 -1.76 -10.65
CA CYS A 171 1.88 -2.42 -11.33
C CYS A 171 2.32 -3.68 -10.58
N VAL A 172 3.04 -4.55 -11.30
CA VAL A 172 3.75 -5.70 -10.71
C VAL A 172 5.10 -5.23 -10.22
N ILE A 173 5.44 -5.60 -9.01
CA ILE A 173 6.71 -5.22 -8.38
C ILE A 173 7.57 -6.42 -7.98
N GLY A 174 7.03 -7.64 -8.05
CA GLY A 174 7.76 -8.86 -7.70
C GLY A 174 7.01 -10.13 -8.03
#